data_e91ff9abd4139d021dfed35886c876ef
#
_entry.id   e91ff9abd4139d021dfed35886c876ef
#
_cell.length_a   1.000
_cell.length_b   1.000
_cell.length_c   1.000
_cell.angle_alpha   90.00
_cell.angle_beta   90.00
_cell.angle_gamma   90.00
#
_symmetry.space_group_name_H-M   'P 1'
#
loop_
_entity.id
_entity.type
_entity.pdbx_description
1 polymer ?
#
loop_
_entity_poly.entity_id
_entity_poly.type
_entity_poly.pdbx_seq_one_letter_code
_entity_poly.pdbx_strand_id
1 'polypeptide(L)'
;DVYKRQFPGGKVDEADWQPELCPDLADAHASARLGVSAGGLRYWVAVARECFEECGVLLANSDSGPVLLDSAQRTEWAKLRQQLLQGDLAWSEVLRQQKVTIASDRLVYFSHWITPPSVPRRFDTRFFLAAMPADQSALADTEETADDGNWVNPSQALENARSGEWQMIEPTKRSLETLSQYSK
;
A
#
# COMPACT_ATOMS: atom_id res chain seq x y z
N ASP A 1 8.84 -3.17 23.13
CA ASP A 1 7.74 -3.19 22.15
C ASP A 1 7.83 -4.47 21.34
N VAL A 2 6.75 -5.26 21.32
CA VAL A 2 6.70 -6.48 20.53
C VAL A 2 6.26 -6.09 19.13
N TYR A 3 7.13 -6.27 18.15
CA TYR A 3 6.84 -5.97 16.75
C TYR A 3 5.69 -6.87 16.26
N LYS A 4 4.61 -6.24 15.81
CA LYS A 4 3.48 -6.95 15.22
C LYS A 4 3.65 -7.00 13.72
N ARG A 5 3.58 -8.19 13.14
CA ARG A 5 3.54 -8.34 11.67
C ARG A 5 2.24 -7.76 11.13
N GLN A 6 2.34 -6.86 10.17
CA GLN A 6 1.23 -6.20 9.50
C GLN A 6 1.55 -5.95 8.03
N PHE A 7 0.52 -5.65 7.25
CA PHE A 7 0.70 -5.20 5.87
C PHE A 7 1.21 -3.76 5.85
N PRO A 8 1.93 -3.35 4.78
CA PRO A 8 2.33 -1.97 4.60
C PRO A 8 1.11 -1.04 4.55
N GLY A 9 1.27 0.17 5.05
CA GLY A 9 0.24 1.21 4.98
C GLY A 9 0.24 2.14 6.17
N GLY A 10 -0.26 3.34 5.93
CA GLY A 10 -0.32 4.42 6.90
C GLY A 10 -1.60 5.24 6.82
N LYS A 11 -1.49 6.50 7.11
CA LYS A 11 -2.61 7.43 7.22
C LYS A 11 -2.93 8.06 5.87
N VAL A 12 -4.23 8.19 5.57
CA VAL A 12 -4.69 9.03 4.46
C VAL A 12 -4.53 10.49 4.85
N ASP A 13 -3.78 11.25 4.07
CA ASP A 13 -3.53 12.66 4.29
C ASP A 13 -4.38 13.57 3.40
N GLU A 14 -4.46 14.86 3.77
CA GLU A 14 -5.12 15.86 2.91
C GLU A 14 -4.41 16.01 1.57
N ALA A 15 -3.09 15.86 1.56
CA ALA A 15 -2.26 15.87 0.36
C ALA A 15 -2.54 14.72 -0.61
N ASP A 16 -3.20 13.64 -0.17
CA ASP A 16 -3.63 12.54 -1.03
C ASP A 16 -4.86 12.91 -1.91
N TRP A 17 -5.43 14.11 -1.77
CA TRP A 17 -6.44 14.60 -2.70
C TRP A 17 -5.80 15.09 -3.99
N GLN A 18 -5.56 14.18 -4.93
CA GLN A 18 -4.89 14.43 -6.21
C GLN A 18 -5.63 13.68 -7.33
N PRO A 19 -6.83 14.16 -7.74
CA PRO A 19 -7.64 13.46 -8.76
C PRO A 19 -6.92 13.27 -10.10
N GLU A 20 -6.06 14.20 -10.47
CA GLU A 20 -5.27 14.14 -11.69
C GLU A 20 -4.24 12.99 -11.72
N LEU A 21 -3.89 12.45 -10.57
CA LEU A 21 -3.00 11.29 -10.48
C LEU A 21 -3.73 9.95 -10.67
N CYS A 22 -5.06 9.95 -10.74
CA CYS A 22 -5.89 8.76 -10.96
C CYS A 22 -6.89 9.02 -12.11
N PRO A 23 -6.43 9.25 -13.34
CA PRO A 23 -7.31 9.63 -14.45
C PRO A 23 -8.36 8.58 -14.78
N ASP A 24 -8.09 7.31 -14.50
CA ASP A 24 -8.97 6.18 -14.79
C ASP A 24 -10.02 5.89 -13.71
N LEU A 25 -10.00 6.64 -12.59
CA LEU A 25 -10.92 6.43 -11.47
C LEU A 25 -11.51 7.75 -10.97
N ALA A 26 -12.77 7.98 -11.25
CA ALA A 26 -13.51 9.13 -10.70
C ALA A 26 -13.75 8.96 -9.19
N ASP A 27 -13.70 10.08 -8.44
CA ASP A 27 -13.94 10.07 -6.98
C ASP A 27 -15.31 9.50 -6.62
N ALA A 28 -16.34 9.76 -7.39
CA ALA A 28 -17.67 9.22 -7.14
C ALA A 28 -17.69 7.68 -7.17
N HIS A 29 -16.92 7.06 -8.07
CA HIS A 29 -16.80 5.60 -8.14
C HIS A 29 -15.95 5.05 -7.00
N ALA A 30 -14.83 5.71 -6.68
CA ALA A 30 -13.99 5.36 -5.54
C ALA A 30 -14.79 5.44 -4.23
N SER A 31 -15.50 6.52 -4.03
CA SER A 31 -16.34 6.77 -2.86
C SER A 31 -17.44 5.72 -2.71
N ALA A 32 -18.15 5.41 -3.81
CA ALA A 32 -19.19 4.38 -3.82
C ALA A 32 -18.63 3.00 -3.43
N ARG A 33 -17.43 2.62 -3.93
CA ARG A 33 -16.78 1.35 -3.58
C ARG A 33 -16.43 1.26 -2.09
N LEU A 34 -16.05 2.38 -1.48
CA LEU A 34 -15.68 2.44 -0.05
C LEU A 34 -16.87 2.68 0.88
N GLY A 35 -18.05 3.00 0.35
CA GLY A 35 -19.22 3.37 1.14
C GLY A 35 -19.07 4.72 1.86
N VAL A 36 -18.33 5.67 1.27
CA VAL A 36 -18.19 7.05 1.76
C VAL A 36 -18.90 8.04 0.86
N SER A 37 -19.27 9.19 1.39
CA SER A 37 -20.04 10.21 0.64
C SER A 37 -19.22 10.91 -0.44
N ALA A 38 -17.93 11.14 -0.19
CA ALA A 38 -16.98 11.77 -1.11
C ALA A 38 -15.53 11.55 -0.62
N GLY A 39 -14.55 11.87 -1.46
CA GLY A 39 -13.13 11.80 -1.11
C GLY A 39 -12.56 10.38 -1.07
N GLY A 40 -13.28 9.41 -1.65
CA GLY A 40 -12.84 8.02 -1.71
C GLY A 40 -11.54 7.83 -2.48
N LEU A 41 -11.30 8.68 -3.48
CA LEU A 41 -10.11 8.61 -4.32
C LEU A 41 -8.80 8.78 -3.52
N ARG A 42 -8.82 9.52 -2.41
CA ARG A 42 -7.66 9.68 -1.51
C ARG A 42 -7.07 8.35 -1.05
N TYR A 43 -7.92 7.33 -0.87
CA TYR A 43 -7.47 6.02 -0.42
C TYR A 43 -6.62 5.31 -1.48
N TRP A 44 -6.95 5.45 -2.77
CA TRP A 44 -6.13 4.92 -3.85
C TRP A 44 -4.78 5.62 -3.95
N VAL A 45 -4.77 6.94 -3.78
CA VAL A 45 -3.54 7.74 -3.75
C VAL A 45 -2.68 7.34 -2.54
N ALA A 46 -3.27 7.27 -1.35
CA ALA A 46 -2.58 6.87 -0.13
C ALA A 46 -1.99 5.45 -0.24
N VAL A 47 -2.75 4.49 -0.76
CA VAL A 47 -2.26 3.10 -0.92
C VAL A 47 -1.02 3.05 -1.82
N ALA A 48 -1.03 3.77 -2.96
CA ALA A 48 0.11 3.79 -3.87
C ALA A 48 1.32 4.49 -3.23
N ARG A 49 1.10 5.59 -2.50
CA ARG A 49 2.14 6.32 -1.76
C ARG A 49 2.76 5.46 -0.66
N GLU A 50 1.96 4.93 0.25
CA GLU A 50 2.42 4.11 1.37
C GLU A 50 3.15 2.84 0.88
N CYS A 51 2.64 2.19 -0.17
CA CYS A 51 3.30 1.05 -0.77
C CYS A 51 4.69 1.41 -1.32
N PHE A 52 4.82 2.59 -1.91
CA PHE A 52 6.12 3.08 -2.39
C PHE A 52 7.02 3.51 -1.24
N GLU A 53 6.50 4.23 -0.25
CA GLU A 53 7.25 4.69 0.93
C GLU A 53 7.78 3.54 1.76
N GLU A 54 6.95 2.55 2.10
CA GLU A 54 7.33 1.44 2.97
C GLU A 54 8.04 0.29 2.25
N CYS A 55 7.63 -0.02 1.02
CA CYS A 55 8.10 -1.21 0.30
C CYS A 55 8.93 -0.90 -0.96
N GLY A 56 9.02 0.36 -1.39
CA GLY A 56 9.67 0.73 -2.64
C GLY A 56 8.96 0.22 -3.89
N VAL A 57 7.72 -0.24 -3.78
CA VAL A 57 6.95 -0.79 -4.90
C VAL A 57 6.15 0.32 -5.57
N LEU A 58 6.45 0.58 -6.84
CA LEU A 58 5.79 1.59 -7.65
C LEU A 58 4.57 0.99 -8.37
N LEU A 59 3.39 1.41 -7.97
CA LEU A 59 2.12 1.04 -8.61
C LEU A 59 1.66 2.19 -9.52
N ALA A 60 2.26 2.30 -10.69
CA ALA A 60 2.03 3.41 -11.61
C ALA A 60 1.89 2.96 -13.07
N ASN A 61 1.20 3.81 -13.85
CA ASN A 61 1.05 3.72 -15.29
C ASN A 61 1.72 4.94 -15.97
N SER A 62 2.33 4.71 -17.13
CA SER A 62 2.72 5.74 -18.09
C SER A 62 1.71 5.78 -19.23
N ASP A 63 1.90 6.71 -20.19
CA ASP A 63 1.08 6.78 -21.41
C ASP A 63 1.12 5.47 -22.24
N SER A 64 2.18 4.67 -22.09
CA SER A 64 2.34 3.38 -22.77
C SER A 64 1.82 2.17 -21.98
N GLY A 65 1.25 2.39 -20.82
CA GLY A 65 0.75 1.36 -19.92
C GLY A 65 1.57 1.24 -18.62
N PRO A 66 1.60 0.06 -18.01
CA PRO A 66 2.31 -0.17 -16.76
C PRO A 66 3.76 0.28 -16.79
N VAL A 67 4.19 0.99 -15.77
CA VAL A 67 5.60 1.35 -15.61
C VAL A 67 6.41 0.09 -15.33
N LEU A 68 7.38 -0.18 -16.20
CA LEU A 68 8.40 -1.22 -16.02
C LEU A 68 9.73 -0.55 -15.73
N LEU A 69 10.46 -1.03 -14.73
CA LEU A 69 11.70 -0.43 -14.25
C LEU A 69 12.92 -1.24 -14.68
N ASP A 70 13.75 -0.68 -15.55
CA ASP A 70 15.10 -1.19 -15.76
C ASP A 70 16.03 -0.86 -14.58
N SER A 71 17.28 -1.28 -14.64
CA SER A 71 18.24 -1.07 -13.55
C SER A 71 18.55 0.40 -13.26
N ALA A 72 18.59 1.24 -14.28
CA ALA A 72 18.85 2.68 -14.14
C ALA A 72 17.64 3.39 -13.51
N GLN A 73 16.45 3.06 -14.00
CA GLN A 73 15.19 3.57 -13.46
C GLN A 73 15.00 3.16 -12.00
N ARG A 74 15.28 1.90 -11.63
CA ARG A 74 15.23 1.47 -10.21
C ARG A 74 16.13 2.31 -9.33
N THR A 75 17.34 2.64 -9.78
CA THR A 75 18.25 3.50 -9.02
C THR A 75 17.70 4.93 -8.87
N GLU A 76 17.08 5.47 -9.92
CA GLU A 76 16.46 6.80 -9.87
C GLU A 76 15.26 6.81 -8.93
N TRP A 77 14.36 5.84 -9.04
CA TRP A 77 13.20 5.72 -8.16
C TRP A 77 13.59 5.50 -6.69
N ALA A 78 14.68 4.79 -6.42
CA ALA A 78 15.20 4.65 -5.05
C ALA A 78 15.65 6.00 -4.46
N LYS A 79 16.28 6.88 -5.27
CA LYS A 79 16.63 8.24 -4.84
C LYS A 79 15.40 9.11 -4.58
N LEU A 80 14.41 9.03 -5.47
CA LEU A 80 13.14 9.75 -5.29
C LEU A 80 12.41 9.30 -4.01
N ARG A 81 12.43 7.99 -3.72
CA ARG A 81 11.88 7.45 -2.47
C ARG A 81 12.59 8.04 -1.26
N GLN A 82 13.91 8.13 -1.25
CA GLN A 82 14.65 8.75 -0.14
C GLN A 82 14.27 10.21 0.06
N GLN A 83 14.16 11.01 -1.02
CA GLN A 83 13.72 12.41 -0.93
C GLN A 83 12.29 12.53 -0.39
N LEU A 84 11.41 11.61 -0.80
CA LEU A 84 10.04 11.55 -0.30
C LEU A 84 10.01 11.26 1.21
N LEU A 85 10.75 10.26 1.67
CA LEU A 85 10.85 9.89 3.09
C LEU A 85 11.48 10.99 3.95
N GLN A 86 12.39 11.78 3.40
CA GLN A 86 12.98 12.94 4.07
C GLN A 86 12.06 14.16 4.07
N GLY A 87 10.96 14.12 3.33
CA GLY A 87 10.04 15.25 3.17
C GLY A 87 10.53 16.34 2.23
N ASP A 88 11.60 16.09 1.48
CA ASP A 88 12.17 17.04 0.52
C ASP A 88 11.32 17.13 -0.77
N LEU A 89 10.51 16.14 -1.06
CA LEU A 89 9.71 16.04 -2.27
C LEU A 89 8.33 15.44 -1.94
N ALA A 90 7.26 16.03 -2.47
CA ALA A 90 5.92 15.51 -2.30
C ALA A 90 5.63 14.36 -3.28
N TRP A 91 4.83 13.37 -2.87
CA TRP A 91 4.43 12.24 -3.73
C TRP A 91 3.84 12.68 -5.07
N SER A 92 2.94 13.65 -5.06
CA SER A 92 2.35 14.18 -6.28
C SER A 92 3.37 14.82 -7.21
N GLU A 93 4.42 15.40 -6.68
CA GLU A 93 5.49 16.01 -7.43
C GLU A 93 6.39 14.94 -8.07
N VAL A 94 6.72 13.88 -7.34
CA VAL A 94 7.43 12.71 -7.87
C VAL A 94 6.72 12.17 -9.11
N LEU A 95 5.43 11.91 -9.02
CA LEU A 95 4.66 11.35 -10.14
C LEU A 95 4.59 12.30 -11.33
N ARG A 96 4.40 13.62 -11.09
CA ARG A 96 4.39 14.62 -12.18
C ARG A 96 5.74 14.76 -12.88
N GLN A 97 6.85 14.78 -12.13
CA GLN A 97 8.20 14.84 -12.69
C GLN A 97 8.49 13.63 -13.57
N GLN A 98 8.06 12.46 -13.14
CA GLN A 98 8.25 11.20 -13.86
C GLN A 98 7.19 10.95 -14.96
N LYS A 99 6.20 11.85 -15.09
CA LYS A 99 5.09 11.76 -16.04
C LYS A 99 4.34 10.43 -15.95
N VAL A 100 4.01 10.02 -14.74
CA VAL A 100 3.26 8.78 -14.47
C VAL A 100 2.03 9.08 -13.62
N THR A 101 1.05 8.18 -13.68
CA THR A 101 -0.18 8.22 -12.89
C THR A 101 -0.28 6.95 -12.06
N ILE A 102 -1.15 6.96 -11.05
CA ILE A 102 -1.37 5.80 -10.20
C ILE A 102 -2.12 4.72 -10.99
N ALA A 103 -1.65 3.48 -10.93
CA ALA A 103 -2.30 2.32 -11.51
C ALA A 103 -3.55 1.91 -10.71
N SER A 104 -4.56 2.78 -10.68
CA SER A 104 -5.78 2.59 -9.90
C SER A 104 -6.60 1.36 -10.31
N ASP A 105 -6.46 0.92 -11.55
CA ASP A 105 -7.04 -0.28 -12.13
C ASP A 105 -6.46 -1.59 -11.53
N ARG A 106 -5.25 -1.52 -10.95
CA ARG A 106 -4.57 -2.65 -10.30
C ARG A 106 -4.75 -2.71 -8.79
N LEU A 107 -5.44 -1.73 -8.22
CA LEU A 107 -5.75 -1.66 -6.80
C LEU A 107 -7.17 -2.13 -6.55
N VAL A 108 -7.31 -3.28 -5.89
CA VAL A 108 -8.61 -3.87 -5.57
C VAL A 108 -8.92 -3.64 -4.10
N TYR A 109 -9.97 -2.88 -3.82
CA TYR A 109 -10.49 -2.76 -2.46
C TYR A 109 -10.91 -4.13 -1.93
N PHE A 110 -10.35 -4.52 -0.78
CA PHE A 110 -10.47 -5.88 -0.26
C PHE A 110 -11.32 -5.97 1.00
N SER A 111 -11.02 -5.15 2.03
CA SER A 111 -11.75 -5.21 3.29
C SER A 111 -11.67 -3.92 4.10
N HIS A 112 -12.60 -3.75 5.05
CA HIS A 112 -12.70 -2.61 5.94
C HIS A 112 -12.75 -3.06 7.39
N TRP A 113 -11.91 -2.47 8.21
CA TRP A 113 -11.81 -2.77 9.63
C TRP A 113 -11.85 -1.50 10.46
N ILE A 114 -12.77 -1.47 11.44
CA ILE A 114 -12.88 -0.39 12.41
C ILE A 114 -12.56 -0.95 13.78
N THR A 115 -11.58 -0.36 14.46
CA THR A 115 -11.23 -0.76 15.82
C THR A 115 -12.44 -0.57 16.77
N PRO A 116 -12.79 -1.55 17.62
CA PRO A 116 -13.90 -1.45 18.53
C PRO A 116 -13.81 -0.24 19.49
N PRO A 117 -14.96 0.32 19.93
CA PRO A 117 -14.97 1.47 20.84
C PRO A 117 -14.27 1.24 22.18
N SER A 118 -14.14 0.00 22.61
CA SER A 118 -13.47 -0.39 23.85
C SER A 118 -11.95 -0.23 23.84
N VAL A 119 -11.35 0.04 22.67
CA VAL A 119 -9.91 0.20 22.52
C VAL A 119 -9.56 1.69 22.53
N PRO A 120 -8.57 2.14 23.35
CA PRO A 120 -8.23 3.56 23.49
C PRO A 120 -7.77 4.22 22.19
N ARG A 121 -6.99 3.52 21.37
CA ARG A 121 -6.54 3.99 20.05
C ARG A 121 -7.29 3.25 18.97
N ARG A 122 -8.07 3.99 18.20
CA ARG A 122 -8.94 3.41 17.17
C ARG A 122 -8.45 3.79 15.78
N PHE A 123 -8.59 2.84 14.86
CA PHE A 123 -8.28 2.98 13.46
C PHE A 123 -9.51 2.62 12.63
N ASP A 124 -9.69 3.34 11.53
CA ASP A 124 -10.59 3.05 10.43
C ASP A 124 -9.71 2.70 9.22
N THR A 125 -9.52 1.40 8.98
CA THR A 125 -8.51 0.90 8.04
C THR A 125 -9.16 0.19 6.87
N ARG A 126 -8.83 0.59 5.66
CA ARG A 126 -9.23 -0.07 4.42
C ARG A 126 -8.04 -0.79 3.81
N PHE A 127 -8.23 -2.05 3.48
CA PHE A 127 -7.22 -2.90 2.88
C PHE A 127 -7.44 -3.04 1.39
N PHE A 128 -6.35 -3.02 0.65
CA PHE A 128 -6.32 -3.20 -0.79
C PHE A 128 -5.41 -4.36 -1.16
N LEU A 129 -5.69 -4.98 -2.30
CA LEU A 129 -4.82 -5.95 -2.94
C LEU A 129 -4.23 -5.33 -4.20
N ALA A 130 -2.96 -5.59 -4.44
CA ALA A 130 -2.27 -5.25 -5.67
C ALA A 130 -1.41 -6.43 -6.12
N ALA A 131 -1.39 -6.68 -7.43
CA ALA A 131 -0.41 -7.60 -7.99
C ALA A 131 0.96 -6.93 -8.01
N MET A 132 1.99 -7.63 -7.50
CA MET A 132 3.37 -7.16 -7.57
C MET A 132 3.80 -7.04 -9.03
N PRO A 133 4.34 -5.88 -9.48
CA PRO A 133 4.94 -5.77 -10.82
C PRO A 133 6.10 -6.74 -10.95
N ALA A 134 6.16 -7.47 -12.07
CA ALA A 134 7.09 -8.59 -12.25
C ALA A 134 8.57 -8.18 -12.30
N ASP A 135 8.85 -6.92 -12.64
CA ASP A 135 10.18 -6.33 -12.76
C ASP A 135 10.67 -5.64 -11.49
N GLN A 136 9.84 -5.58 -10.45
CA GLN A 136 10.16 -4.93 -9.18
C GLN A 136 10.36 -5.97 -8.06
N SER A 137 11.07 -5.57 -7.02
CA SER A 137 11.22 -6.31 -5.78
C SER A 137 10.88 -5.38 -4.61
N ALA A 138 10.08 -5.85 -3.66
CA ALA A 138 9.82 -5.09 -2.46
C ALA A 138 11.09 -5.01 -1.60
N LEU A 139 11.43 -3.78 -1.22
CA LEU A 139 12.54 -3.49 -0.31
C LEU A 139 11.94 -2.91 0.96
N ALA A 140 12.12 -3.59 2.08
CA ALA A 140 11.75 -3.01 3.37
C ALA A 140 12.58 -1.74 3.62
N ASP A 141 11.95 -0.71 4.18
CA ASP A 141 12.71 0.43 4.70
C ASP A 141 13.37 0.00 6.01
N THR A 142 14.70 0.06 6.05
CA THR A 142 15.49 -0.39 7.20
C THR A 142 15.47 0.58 8.37
N GLU A 143 14.95 1.81 8.21
CA GLU A 143 14.91 2.82 9.27
C GLU A 143 13.58 2.84 10.05
N GLU A 144 12.45 2.56 9.41
CA GLU A 144 11.13 2.52 10.07
C GLU A 144 10.61 1.11 10.34
N THR A 145 11.00 0.11 9.53
CA THR A 145 10.67 -1.28 9.76
C THR A 145 11.87 -2.00 10.36
N ALA A 146 11.88 -2.19 11.67
CA ALA A 146 12.91 -2.93 12.38
C ALA A 146 13.01 -4.42 11.99
N ASP A 147 12.23 -4.83 11.02
CA ASP A 147 12.21 -6.20 10.48
C ASP A 147 12.09 -6.17 8.97
N ASP A 148 12.92 -6.95 8.30
CA ASP A 148 12.87 -7.19 6.87
C ASP A 148 11.46 -7.58 6.43
N GLY A 149 10.90 -6.84 5.46
CA GLY A 149 9.66 -7.24 4.81
C GLY A 149 9.81 -8.64 4.21
N ASN A 150 8.88 -9.53 4.51
CA ASN A 150 8.95 -10.91 4.06
C ASN A 150 7.77 -11.25 3.14
N TRP A 151 8.08 -11.82 1.99
CA TRP A 151 7.09 -12.53 1.19
C TRP A 151 6.75 -13.84 1.88
N VAL A 152 5.47 -14.04 2.13
CA VAL A 152 5.02 -15.23 2.85
C VAL A 152 3.74 -15.78 2.22
N ASN A 153 3.65 -17.11 2.19
CA ASN A 153 2.38 -17.75 1.88
C ASN A 153 1.38 -17.47 3.03
N PRO A 154 0.12 -17.08 2.74
CA PRO A 154 -0.87 -16.79 3.75
C PRO A 154 -1.06 -17.92 4.78
N SER A 155 -1.07 -19.17 4.36
CA SER A 155 -1.20 -20.33 5.24
C SER A 155 0.01 -20.48 6.18
N GLN A 156 1.22 -20.24 5.67
CA GLN A 156 2.44 -20.27 6.47
C GLN A 156 2.46 -19.14 7.52
N ALA A 157 2.04 -17.93 7.12
CA ALA A 157 1.92 -16.80 8.04
C ALA A 157 0.94 -17.08 9.19
N LEU A 158 -0.19 -17.72 8.89
CA LEU A 158 -1.17 -18.15 9.89
C LEU A 158 -0.62 -19.22 10.83
N GLU A 159 0.19 -20.15 10.34
CA GLU A 159 0.86 -21.17 11.15
C GLU A 159 1.85 -20.54 12.12
N ASN A 160 2.69 -19.62 11.65
CA ASN A 160 3.64 -18.88 12.49
C ASN A 160 2.92 -18.04 13.56
N ALA A 161 1.72 -17.53 13.24
CA ALA A 161 0.89 -16.84 14.24
C ALA A 161 0.28 -17.81 15.30
N ARG A 162 -0.11 -19.02 14.89
CA ARG A 162 -0.66 -20.05 15.83
C ARG A 162 0.42 -20.61 16.74
N SER A 163 1.63 -20.81 16.22
CA SER A 163 2.77 -21.27 17.01
C SER A 163 3.29 -20.21 18.00
N GLY A 164 2.86 -18.96 17.87
CA GLY A 164 3.35 -17.85 18.67
C GLY A 164 4.67 -17.24 18.20
N GLU A 165 5.21 -17.71 17.07
CA GLU A 165 6.41 -17.15 16.44
C GLU A 165 6.16 -15.73 15.93
N TRP A 166 4.99 -15.49 15.36
CA TRP A 166 4.58 -14.17 14.88
C TRP A 166 3.40 -13.59 15.67
N GLN A 167 3.55 -12.35 16.09
CA GLN A 167 2.41 -11.60 16.63
C GLN A 167 1.73 -10.83 15.50
N MET A 168 0.42 -11.02 15.40
CA MET A 168 -0.42 -10.36 14.40
C MET A 168 -1.67 -9.77 15.05
N ILE A 169 -2.11 -8.63 14.54
CA ILE A 169 -3.41 -8.07 14.87
C ILE A 169 -4.53 -8.82 14.15
N GLU A 170 -5.73 -8.76 14.70
CA GLU A 170 -6.88 -9.50 14.17
C GLU A 170 -7.21 -9.17 12.70
N PRO A 171 -7.18 -7.90 12.23
CA PRO A 171 -7.40 -7.59 10.82
C PRO A 171 -6.42 -8.30 9.88
N THR A 172 -5.15 -8.40 10.26
CA THR A 172 -4.12 -9.09 9.46
C THR A 172 -4.41 -10.59 9.38
N LYS A 173 -4.75 -11.23 10.53
CA LYS A 173 -5.10 -12.66 10.56
C LYS A 173 -6.30 -12.97 9.66
N ARG A 174 -7.38 -12.21 9.79
CA ARG A 174 -8.59 -12.43 8.98
C ARG A 174 -8.38 -12.20 7.50
N SER A 175 -7.57 -11.19 7.14
CA SER A 175 -7.19 -10.99 5.74
C SER A 175 -6.40 -12.19 5.20
N LEU A 176 -5.44 -12.71 5.96
CA LEU A 176 -4.67 -13.90 5.57
C LEU A 176 -5.54 -15.16 5.51
N GLU A 177 -6.50 -15.35 6.43
CA GLU A 177 -7.46 -16.45 6.37
C GLU A 177 -8.27 -16.43 5.06
N THR A 178 -8.73 -15.24 4.65
CA THR A 178 -9.44 -15.08 3.39
C THR A 178 -8.52 -15.37 2.21
N LEU A 179 -7.31 -14.80 2.18
CA LEU A 179 -6.35 -14.97 1.09
C LEU A 179 -5.86 -16.42 0.97
N SER A 180 -5.75 -17.15 2.08
CA SER A 180 -5.31 -18.55 2.07
C SER A 180 -6.25 -19.49 1.29
N GLN A 181 -7.52 -19.08 1.09
CA GLN A 181 -8.50 -19.85 0.31
C GLN A 181 -8.24 -19.77 -1.20
N TYR A 182 -7.48 -18.77 -1.65
CA TYR A 182 -7.16 -18.53 -3.05
C TYR A 182 -5.70 -18.88 -3.42
N SER A 183 -4.84 -19.09 -2.41
CA SER A 183 -3.48 -19.55 -2.65
C SER A 183 -3.47 -21.07 -2.84
N LYS A 184 -3.27 -21.50 -4.07
CA LYS A 184 -2.98 -22.91 -4.39
C LYS A 184 -1.49 -23.14 -4.50
#